data_157d5c1cfd593b5b8b0b4f1c52961182
#
_entry.id   157d5c1cfd593b5b8b0b4f1c52961182
#
_cell.length_a   1.000
_cell.length_b   1.000
_cell.length_c   1.000
_cell.angle_alpha   90.00
_cell.angle_beta   90.00
_cell.angle_gamma   90.00
#
_symmetry.space_group_name_H-M   'P 1'
#
loop_
_entity.id
_entity.type
_entity.pdbx_description
1 polymer ?
#
loop_
_entity_poly.entity_id
_entity_poly.type
_entity_poly.pdbx_seq_one_letter_code
_entity_poly.pdbx_strand_id
1 'polypeptide(L)'
;MNSPMSPVGELFSMIRIISFLIILSFPILGYTPGKWSHKDAYLFKKVKKVPNKEIVRNGEGQVVYVAEYEYNSDGKLITETYSDKEGKGDGKTTFRYTDGLLSSEEVYDNGGHLVERKDFQFKGRALKKMNVKDGEGRLLIVYSIESDGEGNVFAAEGKNLETKDNESFRFQIDPKHPNVQIQYLTDDKKKGLGEIHFKFDTKGNLVEREFFQGENRRVHKLKYKADGSLESHSFHVKQGDNWILEKTHVLVYE
;
A
#
# COMPACT_ATOMS: atom_id res chain seq x y z
N MET A 1 26.74 5.85 33.26
CA MET A 1 25.30 5.87 33.65
C MET A 1 24.50 6.04 32.37
N ASN A 2 24.02 4.93 31.81
CA ASN A 2 23.21 4.93 30.59
C ASN A 2 21.73 4.97 31.03
N SER A 3 21.05 6.08 30.77
CA SER A 3 19.59 6.15 30.95
C SER A 3 18.92 5.25 29.92
N PRO A 4 17.93 4.43 30.29
CA PRO A 4 17.16 3.66 29.32
C PRO A 4 16.33 4.64 28.46
N MET A 5 16.41 4.47 27.13
CA MET A 5 15.52 5.16 26.19
C MET A 5 14.07 4.80 26.53
N SER A 6 13.20 5.79 26.51
CA SER A 6 11.78 5.60 26.74
C SER A 6 11.15 4.78 25.60
N PRO A 7 10.16 3.92 25.88
CA PRO A 7 9.49 3.13 24.84
C PRO A 7 8.81 3.95 23.74
N VAL A 8 8.54 5.23 23.98
CA VAL A 8 8.02 6.18 22.99
C VAL A 8 9.04 6.48 21.88
N GLY A 9 10.35 6.51 22.21
CA GLY A 9 11.40 6.71 21.21
C GLY A 9 11.56 5.54 20.23
N GLU A 10 11.34 4.33 20.69
CA GLU A 10 11.38 3.14 19.83
C GLU A 10 10.13 3.04 18.94
N LEU A 11 8.96 3.45 19.43
CA LEU A 11 7.74 3.49 18.64
C LEU A 11 7.82 4.53 17.51
N PHE A 12 8.37 5.72 17.79
CA PHE A 12 8.64 6.73 16.76
C PHE A 12 9.70 6.29 15.74
N SER A 13 10.71 5.53 16.18
CA SER A 13 11.69 4.91 15.29
C SER A 13 11.05 3.80 14.44
N MET A 14 10.17 2.98 15.01
CA MET A 14 9.39 1.99 14.27
C MET A 14 8.37 2.64 13.31
N ILE A 15 7.71 3.72 13.71
CA ILE A 15 6.80 4.46 12.83
C ILE A 15 7.57 5.12 11.68
N ARG A 16 8.76 5.68 11.91
CA ARG A 16 9.64 6.17 10.84
C ARG A 16 10.15 5.04 9.94
N ILE A 17 10.48 3.88 10.50
CA ILE A 17 10.88 2.68 9.74
C ILE A 17 9.66 2.08 9.05
N ILE A 18 8.47 2.11 9.66
CA ILE A 18 7.21 1.66 9.05
C ILE A 18 6.75 2.66 7.98
N SER A 19 6.90 3.97 8.17
CA SER A 19 6.62 4.97 7.11
C SER A 19 7.63 4.87 5.97
N PHE A 20 8.91 4.62 6.24
CA PHE A 20 9.92 4.37 5.21
C PHE A 20 9.76 2.99 4.55
N LEU A 21 9.36 1.95 5.32
CA LEU A 21 8.98 0.63 4.81
C LEU A 21 7.59 0.64 4.15
N ILE A 22 6.69 1.53 4.55
CA ILE A 22 5.40 1.76 3.88
C ILE A 22 5.62 2.56 2.59
N ILE A 23 6.55 3.50 2.52
CA ILE A 23 6.96 4.16 1.27
C ILE A 23 7.68 3.17 0.34
N LEU A 24 8.48 2.23 0.85
CA LEU A 24 9.07 1.11 0.09
C LEU A 24 8.10 -0.07 -0.10
N SER A 25 7.04 -0.20 0.71
CA SER A 25 6.06 -1.28 0.59
C SER A 25 4.76 -0.87 -0.09
N PHE A 26 4.53 0.41 -0.27
CA PHE A 26 3.71 0.93 -1.33
C PHE A 26 4.67 1.44 -2.41
N PRO A 27 5.14 0.58 -3.31
CA PRO A 27 5.48 1.12 -4.59
C PRO A 27 4.28 1.96 -4.94
N ILE A 28 4.47 3.11 -5.49
CA ILE A 28 3.44 3.84 -6.20
C ILE A 28 3.06 2.90 -7.30
N LEU A 29 2.32 2.01 -6.82
CA LEU A 29 1.78 0.91 -7.52
C LEU A 29 0.99 1.60 -8.53
N GLY A 30 1.43 1.42 -9.72
CA GLY A 30 0.65 1.82 -10.80
C GLY A 30 -0.77 1.65 -10.39
N TYR A 31 -1.44 2.73 -10.14
CA TYR A 31 -2.83 2.77 -9.82
C TYR A 31 -3.61 2.32 -11.04
N THR A 32 -3.45 1.05 -11.38
CA THR A 32 -4.49 0.39 -12.13
C THR A 32 -5.49 -0.03 -11.08
N PRO A 33 -6.59 0.69 -10.97
CA PRO A 33 -7.54 0.48 -9.90
C PRO A 33 -7.95 -0.98 -9.80
N GLY A 34 -7.72 -1.57 -8.63
CA GLY A 34 -8.15 -2.91 -8.31
C GLY A 34 -7.33 -4.07 -8.88
N LYS A 35 -6.07 -3.82 -9.28
CA LYS A 35 -5.18 -4.90 -9.76
C LYS A 35 -4.01 -5.21 -8.84
N TRP A 36 -3.43 -4.23 -8.14
CA TRP A 36 -2.16 -4.40 -7.44
C TRP A 36 -2.20 -4.33 -5.92
N SER A 37 -3.28 -3.74 -5.37
CA SER A 37 -3.55 -3.78 -3.94
C SER A 37 -5.00 -4.16 -3.71
N HIS A 38 -5.30 -4.90 -2.64
CA HIS A 38 -6.69 -5.18 -2.27
C HIS A 38 -7.49 -3.90 -1.98
N LYS A 39 -6.82 -2.86 -1.46
CA LYS A 39 -7.44 -1.55 -1.17
C LYS A 39 -7.78 -0.76 -2.43
N ASP A 40 -7.08 -0.95 -3.52
CA ASP A 40 -7.31 -0.24 -4.77
C ASP A 40 -8.76 -0.41 -5.27
N ALA A 41 -9.34 -1.59 -5.06
CA ALA A 41 -10.73 -1.83 -5.42
C ALA A 41 -11.69 -0.91 -4.66
N TYR A 42 -11.42 -0.62 -3.39
CA TYR A 42 -12.27 0.22 -2.52
C TYR A 42 -12.03 1.71 -2.71
N LEU A 43 -10.84 2.09 -3.19
CA LEU A 43 -10.47 3.48 -3.43
C LEU A 43 -10.91 3.97 -4.80
N PHE A 44 -10.83 3.13 -5.83
CA PHE A 44 -10.97 3.55 -7.22
C PHE A 44 -12.17 2.98 -7.95
N LYS A 45 -12.81 1.93 -7.44
CA LYS A 45 -13.94 1.27 -8.08
C LYS A 45 -15.15 1.21 -7.16
N LYS A 46 -16.33 1.13 -7.76
CA LYS A 46 -17.54 0.71 -7.07
C LYS A 46 -17.54 -0.81 -6.99
N VAL A 47 -17.54 -1.38 -5.78
CA VAL A 47 -17.62 -2.82 -5.55
C VAL A 47 -18.96 -3.19 -4.91
N LYS A 48 -19.48 -4.38 -5.24
CA LYS A 48 -20.79 -4.84 -4.72
C LYS A 48 -20.73 -5.21 -3.24
N LYS A 49 -19.59 -5.67 -2.78
CA LYS A 49 -19.38 -6.15 -1.43
C LYS A 49 -18.04 -5.64 -0.91
N VAL A 50 -18.09 -4.91 0.18
CA VAL A 50 -16.92 -4.32 0.84
C VAL A 50 -16.75 -4.90 2.23
N PRO A 51 -15.53 -5.13 2.71
CA PRO A 51 -15.32 -5.52 4.10
C PRO A 51 -15.57 -4.33 5.01
N ASN A 52 -16.19 -4.55 6.16
CA ASN A 52 -16.32 -3.52 7.18
C ASN A 52 -15.18 -3.53 8.19
N LYS A 53 -14.39 -4.61 8.22
CA LYS A 53 -13.31 -4.80 9.17
C LYS A 53 -12.19 -5.67 8.61
N GLU A 54 -10.97 -5.40 9.03
CA GLU A 54 -9.79 -6.24 8.80
C GLU A 54 -9.14 -6.58 10.15
N ILE A 55 -8.95 -7.87 10.41
CA ILE A 55 -8.28 -8.36 11.63
C ILE A 55 -6.89 -8.83 11.23
N VAL A 56 -5.87 -8.20 11.81
CA VAL A 56 -4.47 -8.53 11.53
C VAL A 56 -3.88 -9.36 12.67
N ARG A 57 -3.31 -10.50 12.30
CA ARG A 57 -2.68 -11.45 13.23
C ARG A 57 -1.19 -11.59 12.89
N ASN A 58 -0.36 -11.80 13.90
CA ASN A 58 1.05 -12.17 13.72
C ASN A 58 1.20 -13.63 13.25
N GLY A 59 2.44 -14.09 13.02
CA GLY A 59 2.75 -15.46 12.60
C GLY A 59 2.30 -16.55 13.59
N GLU A 60 2.09 -16.18 14.86
CA GLU A 60 1.59 -17.07 15.92
C GLU A 60 0.05 -17.07 16.02
N GLY A 61 -0.64 -16.28 15.17
CA GLY A 61 -2.09 -16.19 15.14
C GLY A 61 -2.70 -15.21 16.14
N GLN A 62 -1.91 -14.48 16.93
CA GLN A 62 -2.38 -13.48 17.88
C GLN A 62 -2.78 -12.21 17.14
N VAL A 63 -3.89 -11.58 17.56
CA VAL A 63 -4.32 -10.29 17.01
C VAL A 63 -3.28 -9.21 17.34
N VAL A 64 -2.84 -8.49 16.33
CA VAL A 64 -1.90 -7.36 16.46
C VAL A 64 -2.65 -6.05 16.45
N TYR A 65 -3.54 -5.88 15.45
CA TYR A 65 -4.43 -4.73 15.35
C TYR A 65 -5.69 -5.08 14.56
N VAL A 66 -6.65 -4.18 14.61
CA VAL A 66 -7.90 -4.23 13.85
C VAL A 66 -8.04 -2.92 13.08
N ALA A 67 -8.44 -3.00 11.81
CA ALA A 67 -8.85 -1.85 11.02
C ALA A 67 -10.35 -1.93 10.75
N GLU A 68 -11.07 -0.82 10.94
CA GLU A 68 -12.48 -0.67 10.62
C GLU A 68 -12.63 0.29 9.45
N TYR A 69 -13.54 -0.03 8.52
CA TYR A 69 -13.69 0.64 7.25
C TYR A 69 -15.03 1.31 7.13
N GLU A 70 -15.04 2.57 6.69
CA GLU A 70 -16.24 3.31 6.32
C GLU A 70 -16.22 3.64 4.83
N TYR A 71 -17.39 3.57 4.20
CA TYR A 71 -17.54 3.77 2.76
C TYR A 71 -18.61 4.84 2.47
N ASN A 72 -18.42 5.56 1.38
CA ASN A 72 -19.46 6.45 0.86
C ASN A 72 -20.56 5.66 0.12
N SER A 73 -21.59 6.36 -0.34
CA SER A 73 -22.72 5.78 -1.09
C SER A 73 -22.32 5.08 -2.39
N ASP A 74 -21.14 5.39 -2.93
CA ASP A 74 -20.59 4.74 -4.13
C ASP A 74 -19.79 3.50 -3.80
N GLY A 75 -19.67 3.11 -2.52
CA GLY A 75 -18.88 1.98 -2.06
C GLY A 75 -17.37 2.24 -2.09
N LYS A 76 -16.95 3.52 -2.08
CA LYS A 76 -15.54 3.89 -2.00
C LYS A 76 -15.15 4.12 -0.55
N LEU A 77 -13.99 3.63 -0.17
CA LEU A 77 -13.43 3.77 1.17
C LEU A 77 -13.20 5.27 1.49
N ILE A 78 -13.76 5.75 2.60
CA ILE A 78 -13.58 7.14 3.06
C ILE A 78 -12.81 7.24 4.38
N THR A 79 -12.87 6.19 5.21
CA THR A 79 -12.13 6.16 6.49
C THR A 79 -11.65 4.74 6.77
N GLU A 80 -10.46 4.64 7.31
CA GLU A 80 -9.88 3.44 7.88
C GLU A 80 -9.39 3.81 9.28
N THR A 81 -9.99 3.23 10.33
CA THR A 81 -9.64 3.49 11.72
C THR A 81 -8.92 2.29 12.30
N TYR A 82 -7.82 2.52 12.99
CA TYR A 82 -6.98 1.47 13.56
C TYR A 82 -7.14 1.42 15.07
N SER A 83 -7.15 0.21 15.61
CA SER A 83 -7.06 -0.06 17.04
C SER A 83 -6.09 -1.21 17.31
N ASP A 84 -5.42 -1.15 18.45
CA ASP A 84 -4.58 -2.25 18.93
C ASP A 84 -5.43 -3.46 19.36
N LYS A 85 -4.76 -4.51 19.84
CA LYS A 85 -5.41 -5.76 20.29
C LYS A 85 -6.32 -5.55 21.52
N GLU A 86 -6.12 -4.50 22.31
CA GLU A 86 -6.94 -4.10 23.45
C GLU A 86 -8.13 -3.21 23.04
N GLY A 87 -8.24 -2.84 21.75
CA GLY A 87 -9.28 -1.94 21.24
C GLY A 87 -8.98 -0.45 21.45
N LYS A 88 -7.77 -0.10 21.88
CA LYS A 88 -7.33 1.28 22.00
C LYS A 88 -7.01 1.84 20.61
N GLY A 89 -7.51 3.04 20.30
CA GLY A 89 -7.25 3.70 19.01
C GLY A 89 -5.76 3.94 18.76
N ASP A 90 -5.34 3.64 17.53
CA ASP A 90 -3.94 3.76 17.06
C ASP A 90 -3.82 4.66 15.82
N GLY A 91 -4.85 5.44 15.54
CA GLY A 91 -4.90 6.39 14.44
C GLY A 91 -5.93 6.06 13.36
N LYS A 92 -5.90 6.83 12.28
CA LYS A 92 -6.82 6.63 11.15
C LYS A 92 -6.22 7.14 9.84
N THR A 93 -6.75 6.63 8.73
CA THR A 93 -6.53 7.18 7.39
C THR A 93 -7.86 7.66 6.82
N THR A 94 -7.90 8.86 6.23
CA THR A 94 -9.09 9.38 5.54
C THR A 94 -8.81 9.57 4.07
N PHE A 95 -9.84 9.37 3.25
CA PHE A 95 -9.77 9.44 1.79
C PHE A 95 -10.82 10.43 1.29
N ARG A 96 -10.41 11.38 0.45
CA ARG A 96 -11.29 12.37 -0.15
C ARG A 96 -11.37 12.19 -1.66
N TYR A 97 -12.53 12.48 -2.21
CA TYR A 97 -12.80 12.33 -3.64
C TYR A 97 -13.31 13.65 -4.22
N THR A 98 -12.87 13.96 -5.44
CA THR A 98 -13.35 15.06 -6.26
C THR A 98 -13.75 14.48 -7.61
N ASP A 99 -14.98 14.75 -8.07
CA ASP A 99 -15.54 14.20 -9.31
C ASP A 99 -15.43 12.67 -9.40
N GLY A 100 -15.56 12.00 -8.25
CA GLY A 100 -15.45 10.54 -8.14
C GLY A 100 -14.03 9.98 -8.23
N LEU A 101 -12.99 10.82 -8.31
CA LEU A 101 -11.58 10.43 -8.29
C LEU A 101 -10.96 10.73 -6.93
N LEU A 102 -10.06 9.85 -6.46
CA LEU A 102 -9.34 10.04 -5.21
C LEU A 102 -8.47 11.31 -5.29
N SER A 103 -8.80 12.32 -4.50
CA SER A 103 -8.07 13.60 -4.50
C SER A 103 -7.02 13.70 -3.39
N SER A 104 -7.28 13.08 -2.22
CA SER A 104 -6.28 13.01 -1.14
C SER A 104 -6.45 11.79 -0.25
N GLU A 105 -5.34 11.39 0.35
CA GLU A 105 -5.22 10.43 1.44
C GLU A 105 -4.51 11.14 2.59
N GLU A 106 -5.07 11.10 3.80
CA GLU A 106 -4.53 11.75 4.99
C GLU A 106 -4.41 10.73 6.12
N VAL A 107 -3.21 10.60 6.69
CA VAL A 107 -2.89 9.69 7.78
C VAL A 107 -2.76 10.48 9.08
N TYR A 108 -3.47 10.04 10.11
CA TYR A 108 -3.49 10.65 11.44
C TYR A 108 -2.97 9.67 12.48
N ASP A 109 -2.21 10.17 13.45
CA ASP A 109 -1.78 9.42 14.62
C ASP A 109 -2.96 9.20 15.62
N ASN A 110 -2.67 8.53 16.74
CA ASN A 110 -3.64 8.28 17.80
C ASN A 110 -4.03 9.56 18.59
N GLY A 111 -3.28 10.64 18.47
CA GLY A 111 -3.58 11.97 19.02
C GLY A 111 -4.47 12.80 18.08
N GLY A 112 -4.74 12.32 16.89
CA GLY A 112 -5.49 13.04 15.86
C GLY A 112 -4.65 14.07 15.09
N HIS A 113 -3.32 14.03 15.21
CA HIS A 113 -2.44 14.91 14.45
C HIS A 113 -2.20 14.33 13.07
N LEU A 114 -2.24 15.17 12.04
CA LEU A 114 -1.89 14.78 10.68
C LEU A 114 -0.40 14.42 10.63
N VAL A 115 -0.08 13.23 10.11
CA VAL A 115 1.29 12.71 9.98
C VAL A 115 1.77 12.79 8.54
N GLU A 116 0.91 12.39 7.61
CA GLU A 116 1.21 12.34 6.18
C GLU A 116 -0.03 12.69 5.36
N ARG A 117 0.17 13.37 4.24
CA ARG A 117 -0.86 13.61 3.24
C ARG A 117 -0.33 13.31 1.85
N LYS A 118 -1.13 12.59 1.06
CA LYS A 118 -0.93 12.40 -0.38
C LYS A 118 -1.99 13.17 -1.14
N ASP A 119 -1.57 13.98 -2.11
CA ASP A 119 -2.47 14.66 -3.05
C ASP A 119 -2.32 14.05 -4.43
N PHE A 120 -3.43 13.70 -5.07
CA PHE A 120 -3.49 13.05 -6.38
C PHE A 120 -4.01 14.02 -7.44
N GLN A 121 -3.34 14.08 -8.59
CA GLN A 121 -3.72 14.95 -9.70
C GLN A 121 -3.96 14.12 -10.96
N PHE A 122 -5.15 14.29 -11.54
CA PHE A 122 -5.60 13.59 -12.72
C PHE A 122 -5.72 14.51 -13.93
N LYS A 123 -5.56 13.93 -15.14
CA LYS A 123 -5.99 14.51 -16.40
C LYS A 123 -7.04 13.56 -17.00
N GLY A 124 -8.31 13.95 -16.93
CA GLY A 124 -9.40 13.01 -17.12
C GLY A 124 -9.34 11.90 -16.06
N ARG A 125 -9.27 10.65 -16.48
CA ARG A 125 -9.11 9.49 -15.57
C ARG A 125 -7.65 9.09 -15.33
N ALA A 126 -6.71 9.68 -16.05
CA ALA A 126 -5.31 9.33 -15.97
C ALA A 126 -4.64 10.04 -14.80
N LEU A 127 -4.14 9.29 -13.81
CA LEU A 127 -3.31 9.83 -12.74
C LEU A 127 -1.99 10.33 -13.34
N LYS A 128 -1.64 11.60 -13.10
CA LYS A 128 -0.46 12.25 -13.66
C LYS A 128 0.57 12.64 -12.62
N LYS A 129 0.12 12.91 -11.40
CA LYS A 129 1.02 13.36 -10.35
C LYS A 129 0.50 12.91 -8.98
N MET A 130 1.42 12.61 -8.09
CA MET A 130 1.15 12.45 -6.67
C MET A 130 2.18 13.22 -5.87
N ASN A 131 1.73 13.99 -4.89
CA ASN A 131 2.58 14.69 -3.96
C ASN A 131 2.43 14.06 -2.58
N VAL A 132 3.54 13.77 -1.93
CA VAL A 132 3.58 13.32 -0.52
C VAL A 132 4.05 14.48 0.33
N LYS A 133 3.32 14.80 1.39
CA LYS A 133 3.58 15.86 2.35
C LYS A 133 3.63 15.29 3.76
N ASP A 134 4.38 15.94 4.65
CA ASP A 134 4.30 15.65 6.08
C ASP A 134 3.07 16.30 6.73
N GLY A 135 2.93 16.12 8.05
CA GLY A 135 1.84 16.69 8.84
C GLY A 135 1.81 18.21 8.90
N GLU A 136 2.93 18.88 8.63
CA GLU A 136 3.05 20.33 8.56
C GLU A 136 2.77 20.89 7.15
N GLY A 137 2.51 20.00 6.17
CA GLY A 137 2.24 20.35 4.79
C GLY A 137 3.48 20.57 3.93
N ARG A 138 4.70 20.28 4.45
CA ARG A 138 5.93 20.36 3.67
C ARG A 138 5.94 19.24 2.64
N LEU A 139 6.28 19.59 1.42
CA LEU A 139 6.36 18.63 0.32
C LEU A 139 7.63 17.78 0.46
N LEU A 140 7.45 16.47 0.63
CA LEU A 140 8.54 15.50 0.79
C LEU A 140 8.91 14.84 -0.52
N ILE A 141 7.91 14.32 -1.25
CA ILE A 141 8.13 13.57 -2.48
C ILE A 141 7.15 14.01 -3.55
N VAL A 142 7.64 14.13 -4.77
CA VAL A 142 6.83 14.40 -5.96
C VAL A 142 6.99 13.25 -6.93
N TYR A 143 5.86 12.64 -7.30
CA TYR A 143 5.83 11.62 -8.33
C TYR A 143 5.20 12.16 -9.61
N SER A 144 5.93 12.01 -10.71
CA SER A 144 5.42 12.18 -12.08
C SER A 144 5.02 10.81 -12.61
N ILE A 145 3.77 10.67 -13.08
CA ILE A 145 3.17 9.37 -13.38
C ILE A 145 2.79 9.31 -14.86
N GLU A 146 3.20 8.23 -15.52
CA GLU A 146 2.81 7.90 -16.89
C GLU A 146 1.68 6.86 -16.85
N SER A 147 0.56 7.17 -17.48
CA SER A 147 -0.58 6.29 -17.61
C SER A 147 -1.18 6.35 -19.01
N ASP A 148 -1.78 5.24 -19.46
CA ASP A 148 -2.48 5.15 -20.73
C ASP A 148 -3.82 5.92 -20.73
N GLY A 149 -4.55 5.89 -21.84
CA GLY A 149 -5.84 6.56 -21.98
C GLY A 149 -6.96 5.98 -21.12
N GLU A 150 -6.78 4.75 -20.62
CA GLU A 150 -7.71 4.07 -19.71
C GLU A 150 -7.40 4.34 -18.23
N GLY A 151 -6.27 5.03 -17.95
CA GLY A 151 -5.80 5.34 -16.61
C GLY A 151 -4.92 4.27 -15.99
N ASN A 152 -4.48 3.26 -16.77
CA ASN A 152 -3.52 2.28 -16.26
C ASN A 152 -2.13 2.91 -16.19
N VAL A 153 -1.54 2.92 -15.01
CA VAL A 153 -0.17 3.43 -14.81
C VAL A 153 0.83 2.38 -15.29
N PHE A 154 1.83 2.81 -16.05
CA PHE A 154 2.89 1.92 -16.53
C PHE A 154 4.31 2.39 -16.15
N ALA A 155 4.49 3.65 -15.73
CA ALA A 155 5.74 4.14 -15.20
C ALA A 155 5.51 5.31 -14.23
N ALA A 156 6.48 5.56 -13.36
CA ALA A 156 6.57 6.80 -12.61
C ALA A 156 8.01 7.13 -12.23
N GLU A 157 8.24 8.42 -11.98
CA GLU A 157 9.47 8.94 -11.38
C GLU A 157 9.11 9.67 -10.09
N GLY A 158 9.76 9.29 -8.99
CA GLY A 158 9.66 9.93 -7.69
C GLY A 158 10.91 10.74 -7.40
N LYS A 159 10.73 11.98 -6.98
CA LYS A 159 11.80 12.86 -6.50
C LYS A 159 11.61 13.13 -5.02
N ASN A 160 12.52 12.64 -4.19
CA ASN A 160 12.59 13.02 -2.79
C ASN A 160 13.23 14.41 -2.69
N LEU A 161 12.52 15.37 -2.11
CA LEU A 161 12.99 16.77 -2.03
C LEU A 161 13.93 17.02 -0.84
N GLU A 162 13.91 16.13 0.15
CA GLU A 162 14.76 16.22 1.34
C GLU A 162 16.14 15.59 1.05
N THR A 163 16.17 14.31 0.61
CA THR A 163 17.42 13.60 0.29
C THR A 163 17.94 13.91 -1.11
N LYS A 164 17.08 14.47 -1.97
CA LYS A 164 17.33 14.73 -3.42
C LYS A 164 17.54 13.46 -4.25
N ASP A 165 17.27 12.30 -3.67
CA ASP A 165 17.31 11.05 -4.40
C ASP A 165 16.10 10.95 -5.34
N ASN A 166 16.31 10.35 -6.49
CA ASN A 166 15.26 10.02 -7.43
C ASN A 166 15.13 8.50 -7.52
N GLU A 167 13.89 8.06 -7.60
CA GLU A 167 13.59 6.67 -7.92
C GLU A 167 12.64 6.61 -9.11
N SER A 168 12.71 5.56 -9.88
CA SER A 168 11.77 5.34 -10.97
C SER A 168 11.32 3.90 -11.01
N PHE A 169 10.12 3.68 -11.53
CA PHE A 169 9.65 2.35 -11.82
C PHE A 169 8.98 2.26 -13.18
N ARG A 170 8.98 1.05 -13.75
CA ARG A 170 8.28 0.71 -14.99
C ARG A 170 7.70 -0.69 -14.88
N PHE A 171 6.46 -0.83 -15.33
CA PHE A 171 5.79 -2.11 -15.45
C PHE A 171 6.05 -2.76 -16.80
N GLN A 172 6.24 -4.07 -16.79
CA GLN A 172 6.29 -4.92 -17.97
C GLN A 172 5.52 -6.21 -17.71
N ILE A 173 4.93 -6.77 -18.76
CA ILE A 173 4.36 -8.12 -18.70
C ILE A 173 5.50 -9.11 -18.90
N ASP A 174 5.57 -10.15 -18.06
CA ASP A 174 6.53 -11.24 -18.25
C ASP A 174 6.21 -11.97 -19.57
N PRO A 175 7.13 -11.98 -20.55
CA PRO A 175 6.85 -12.62 -21.84
C PRO A 175 6.67 -14.14 -21.75
N LYS A 176 7.16 -14.78 -20.68
CA LYS A 176 7.01 -16.22 -20.43
C LYS A 176 5.75 -16.55 -19.64
N HIS A 177 5.27 -15.60 -18.83
CA HIS A 177 4.14 -15.77 -17.92
C HIS A 177 3.18 -14.59 -18.08
N PRO A 178 2.27 -14.58 -19.05
CA PRO A 178 1.41 -13.43 -19.37
C PRO A 178 0.46 -13.01 -18.23
N ASN A 179 0.28 -13.86 -17.22
CA ASN A 179 -0.44 -13.54 -15.99
C ASN A 179 0.46 -12.92 -14.90
N VAL A 180 1.73 -12.62 -15.20
CA VAL A 180 2.69 -11.97 -14.30
C VAL A 180 3.05 -10.61 -14.88
N GLN A 181 2.91 -9.56 -14.07
CA GLN A 181 3.44 -8.24 -14.34
C GLN A 181 4.65 -8.00 -13.44
N ILE A 182 5.70 -7.43 -13.98
CA ILE A 182 6.92 -7.11 -13.25
C ILE A 182 7.07 -5.59 -13.18
N GLN A 183 7.23 -5.07 -11.98
CA GLN A 183 7.61 -3.69 -11.74
C GLN A 183 9.10 -3.63 -11.43
N TYR A 184 9.86 -3.00 -12.30
CA TYR A 184 11.28 -2.75 -12.10
C TYR A 184 11.46 -1.43 -11.37
N LEU A 185 12.26 -1.44 -10.30
CA LEU A 185 12.62 -0.27 -9.50
C LEU A 185 14.06 0.11 -9.80
N THR A 186 14.31 1.37 -10.08
CA THR A 186 15.66 1.88 -10.36
C THR A 186 15.91 3.21 -9.64
N ASP A 187 17.17 3.49 -9.32
CA ASP A 187 17.62 4.79 -8.84
C ASP A 187 17.76 5.82 -10.00
N ASP A 188 18.24 7.02 -9.66
CA ASP A 188 18.52 8.12 -10.62
C ASP A 188 19.54 7.75 -11.69
N LYS A 189 20.47 6.81 -11.40
CA LYS A 189 21.49 6.30 -12.32
C LYS A 189 21.02 5.09 -13.11
N LYS A 190 19.73 4.76 -13.06
CA LYS A 190 19.11 3.57 -13.68
C LYS A 190 19.66 2.24 -13.15
N LYS A 191 20.31 2.24 -11.97
CA LYS A 191 20.73 1.02 -11.28
C LYS A 191 19.50 0.35 -10.68
N GLY A 192 19.38 -0.96 -10.83
CA GLY A 192 18.29 -1.74 -10.26
C GLY A 192 18.30 -1.69 -8.74
N LEU A 193 17.17 -1.30 -8.17
CA LEU A 193 16.91 -1.31 -6.73
C LEU A 193 16.15 -2.57 -6.30
N GLY A 194 15.44 -3.20 -7.23
CA GLY A 194 14.66 -4.40 -7.00
C GLY A 194 13.55 -4.57 -8.02
N GLU A 195 12.76 -5.63 -7.82
CA GLU A 195 11.62 -5.97 -8.66
C GLU A 195 10.43 -6.34 -7.80
N ILE A 196 9.22 -6.11 -8.31
CA ILE A 196 7.99 -6.62 -7.72
C ILE A 196 7.24 -7.39 -8.79
N HIS A 197 6.97 -8.65 -8.51
CA HIS A 197 6.19 -9.53 -9.37
C HIS A 197 4.76 -9.59 -8.88
N PHE A 198 3.81 -9.28 -9.75
CA PHE A 198 2.37 -9.34 -9.51
C PHE A 198 1.80 -10.49 -10.33
N LYS A 199 1.26 -11.49 -9.67
CA LYS A 199 0.66 -12.66 -10.29
C LYS A 199 -0.85 -12.61 -10.16
N PHE A 200 -1.53 -12.83 -11.28
CA PHE A 200 -2.97 -12.80 -11.36
C PHE A 200 -3.53 -14.20 -11.66
N ASP A 201 -4.73 -14.49 -11.15
CA ASP A 201 -5.48 -15.68 -11.52
C ASP A 201 -6.15 -15.51 -12.90
N THR A 202 -6.82 -16.56 -13.37
CA THR A 202 -7.56 -16.55 -14.64
C THR A 202 -8.75 -15.59 -14.68
N LYS A 203 -9.21 -15.09 -13.52
CA LYS A 203 -10.27 -14.09 -13.38
C LYS A 203 -9.71 -12.67 -13.32
N GLY A 204 -8.38 -12.51 -13.33
CA GLY A 204 -7.70 -11.23 -13.20
C GLY A 204 -7.59 -10.70 -11.76
N ASN A 205 -7.80 -11.55 -10.75
CA ASN A 205 -7.55 -11.17 -9.36
C ASN A 205 -6.05 -11.30 -9.05
N LEU A 206 -5.51 -10.34 -8.30
CA LEU A 206 -4.15 -10.42 -7.78
C LEU A 206 -4.07 -11.53 -6.72
N VAL A 207 -3.32 -12.59 -6.97
CA VAL A 207 -3.18 -13.72 -6.02
C VAL A 207 -1.84 -13.73 -5.30
N GLU A 208 -0.82 -13.09 -5.88
CA GLU A 208 0.50 -13.02 -5.28
C GLU A 208 1.21 -11.74 -5.69
N ARG A 209 1.92 -11.15 -4.74
CA ARG A 209 2.81 -10.01 -4.95
C ARG A 209 4.13 -10.31 -4.25
N GLU A 210 5.18 -10.55 -5.01
CA GLU A 210 6.49 -10.89 -4.49
C GLU A 210 7.47 -9.76 -4.77
N PHE A 211 8.20 -9.35 -3.73
CA PHE A 211 9.24 -8.33 -3.77
C PHE A 211 10.63 -8.97 -3.73
N PHE A 212 11.51 -8.52 -4.61
CA PHE A 212 12.89 -8.99 -4.75
C PHE A 212 13.85 -7.82 -4.59
N GLN A 213 14.77 -7.91 -3.63
CA GLN A 213 15.86 -6.96 -3.46
C GLN A 213 17.12 -7.71 -3.00
N GLY A 214 17.93 -8.14 -3.95
CA GLY A 214 19.04 -9.05 -3.64
C GLY A 214 18.54 -10.34 -3.01
N GLU A 215 19.05 -10.68 -1.83
CA GLU A 215 18.61 -11.85 -1.06
C GLU A 215 17.31 -11.61 -0.28
N ASN A 216 16.93 -10.34 -0.10
CA ASN A 216 15.69 -10.00 0.61
C ASN A 216 14.48 -10.28 -0.29
N ARG A 217 13.68 -11.24 0.13
CA ARG A 217 12.44 -11.60 -0.55
C ARG A 217 11.27 -11.57 0.42
N ARG A 218 10.18 -10.99 -0.05
CA ARG A 218 8.92 -10.87 0.70
C ARG A 218 7.77 -11.19 -0.23
N VAL A 219 6.73 -11.85 0.27
CA VAL A 219 5.58 -12.17 -0.56
C VAL A 219 4.28 -11.94 0.19
N HIS A 220 3.32 -11.30 -0.49
CA HIS A 220 1.92 -11.25 -0.10
C HIS A 220 1.16 -12.30 -0.93
N LYS A 221 0.37 -13.14 -0.28
CA LYS A 221 -0.52 -14.10 -0.93
C LYS A 221 -1.95 -13.75 -0.60
N LEU A 222 -2.80 -13.64 -1.61
CA LEU A 222 -4.18 -13.22 -1.48
C LEU A 222 -5.12 -14.40 -1.78
N LYS A 223 -6.12 -14.60 -0.93
CA LYS A 223 -7.11 -15.65 -1.05
C LYS A 223 -8.50 -15.05 -1.20
N TYR A 224 -9.26 -15.54 -2.17
CA TYR A 224 -10.59 -15.05 -2.48
C TYR A 224 -11.65 -16.11 -2.17
N LYS A 225 -12.83 -15.62 -1.75
CA LYS A 225 -14.04 -16.45 -1.62
C LYS A 225 -14.58 -16.82 -3.00
N ALA A 226 -15.53 -17.75 -3.02
CA ALA A 226 -16.19 -18.17 -4.26
C ALA A 226 -16.92 -17.02 -4.99
N ASP A 227 -17.43 -16.05 -4.22
CA ASP A 227 -18.11 -14.86 -4.74
C ASP A 227 -17.15 -13.78 -5.28
N GLY A 228 -15.83 -14.02 -5.23
CA GLY A 228 -14.78 -13.11 -5.69
C GLY A 228 -14.37 -12.04 -4.67
N SER A 229 -14.98 -12.02 -3.48
CA SER A 229 -14.53 -11.12 -2.40
C SER A 229 -13.23 -11.63 -1.79
N LEU A 230 -12.33 -10.72 -1.38
CA LEU A 230 -11.07 -11.08 -0.72
C LEU A 230 -11.37 -11.69 0.65
N GLU A 231 -10.94 -12.92 0.90
CA GLU A 231 -11.08 -13.59 2.19
C GLU A 231 -9.99 -13.17 3.16
N SER A 232 -8.75 -13.25 2.68
CA SER A 232 -7.57 -12.95 3.48
C SER A 232 -6.37 -12.64 2.59
N HIS A 233 -5.37 -12.01 3.17
CA HIS A 233 -4.03 -12.02 2.59
C HIS A 233 -2.99 -12.27 3.69
N SER A 234 -1.87 -12.90 3.31
CA SER A 234 -0.79 -13.22 4.21
C SER A 234 0.52 -12.60 3.73
N PHE A 235 1.33 -12.17 4.67
CA PHE A 235 2.66 -11.62 4.43
C PHE A 235 3.72 -12.57 4.94
N HIS A 236 4.67 -12.92 4.07
CA HIS A 236 5.76 -13.83 4.38
C HIS A 236 7.10 -13.18 4.04
N VAL A 237 8.11 -13.48 4.82
CA VAL A 237 9.51 -13.09 4.59
C VAL A 237 10.34 -14.33 4.37
N LYS A 238 11.27 -14.30 3.41
CA LYS A 238 12.20 -15.40 3.16
C LYS A 238 13.35 -15.31 4.14
N GLN A 239 13.62 -16.41 4.85
CA GLN A 239 14.76 -16.58 5.75
C GLN A 239 15.49 -17.87 5.36
N GLY A 240 16.67 -17.74 4.76
CA GLY A 240 17.34 -18.87 4.12
C GLY A 240 16.44 -19.48 3.02
N ASP A 241 16.19 -20.78 3.10
CA ASP A 241 15.33 -21.48 2.14
C ASP A 241 13.84 -21.48 2.51
N ASN A 242 13.49 -21.01 3.71
CA ASN A 242 12.13 -21.05 4.22
C ASN A 242 11.39 -19.73 4.07
N TRP A 243 10.06 -19.82 3.87
CA TRP A 243 9.14 -18.70 3.98
C TRP A 243 8.52 -18.68 5.37
N ILE A 244 8.76 -17.61 6.11
CA ILE A 244 8.20 -17.40 7.46
C ILE A 244 6.98 -16.51 7.34
N LEU A 245 5.87 -16.97 7.89
CA LEU A 245 4.64 -16.17 8.01
C LEU A 245 4.83 -15.10 9.08
N GLU A 246 4.73 -13.84 8.68
CA GLU A 246 4.83 -12.68 9.58
C GLU A 246 3.45 -12.20 10.02
N LYS A 247 2.52 -12.09 9.05
CA LYS A 247 1.17 -11.56 9.31
C LYS A 247 0.13 -12.22 8.44
N THR A 248 -1.07 -12.33 8.98
CA THR A 248 -2.29 -12.67 8.25
C THR A 248 -3.34 -11.60 8.48
N HIS A 249 -3.94 -11.15 7.41
CA HIS A 249 -5.00 -10.16 7.37
C HIS A 249 -6.30 -10.88 6.96
N VAL A 250 -7.32 -10.84 7.80
CA VAL A 250 -8.62 -11.49 7.56
C VAL A 250 -9.69 -10.42 7.38
N LEU A 251 -10.36 -10.43 6.23
CA LEU A 251 -11.40 -9.47 5.87
C LEU A 251 -12.77 -9.96 6.37
N VAL A 252 -13.47 -9.13 7.14
CA VAL A 252 -14.81 -9.39 7.67
C VAL A 252 -15.82 -8.59 6.84
N TYR A 253 -16.93 -9.22 6.50
CA TYR A 253 -18.04 -8.68 5.71
C TYR A 253 -19.33 -8.86 6.48
N GLU A 254 -20.14 -7.85 6.54
CA GLU A 254 -21.53 -7.92 6.99
C GLU A 254 -22.49 -8.36 5.88
#